data_4a422512f25a54310d8d4501cc58f127
#
_entry.id   4a422512f25a54310d8d4501cc58f127
#
_cell.length_a   1.000
_cell.length_b   1.000
_cell.length_c   1.000
_cell.angle_alpha   90.00
_cell.angle_beta   90.00
_cell.angle_gamma   90.00
#
_symmetry.space_group_name_H-M   'P 1'
#
loop_
_entity.id
_entity.type
_entity.pdbx_description
1 polymer ?
#
loop_
_entity_poly.entity_id
_entity_poly.type
_entity_poly.pdbx_seq_one_letter_code
_entity_poly.pdbx_strand_id
1 'polypeptide(L)'
;FALWADLPDAEGDGDTYLDDYYWVDIANLSDLPTYFQLSTSDAYDGQSWWCADPDIGGYADAWVQFIQSPSISVPAGGASMSAMMKWAIEDYAGASVAGTCTDGWDGANVRISSDGGSTWNLLNSSNDSYDFYYGYGWIYNDTEYDCGGSLEQVAAGWAGQSDWHEVQFNLDNYSGQDVIIQFAFGSDPAYSTGDDGSITGFKIDNIEVVDASGNILFEDNADDEVGMTPMNGLEFAWEQYFYDYGDITQPGSLDWEVYPPGAPFNGNT
;
A
#
# COMPACT_ATOMS: atom_id res chain seq x y z
N PHE A 1 10.52 13.32 24.72
CA PHE A 1 9.72 14.48 24.28
C PHE A 1 8.68 14.84 25.33
N ALA A 2 8.10 16.02 25.25
CA ALA A 2 6.98 16.43 26.07
C ALA A 2 5.82 16.82 25.15
N LEU A 3 4.64 16.33 25.48
CA LEU A 3 3.41 16.61 24.77
C LEU A 3 2.48 17.41 25.71
N TRP A 4 1.85 18.44 25.19
CA TRP A 4 0.73 19.13 25.82
C TRP A 4 -0.43 19.17 24.84
N ALA A 5 -1.63 18.90 25.33
CA ALA A 5 -2.83 18.98 24.54
C ALA A 5 -3.92 19.67 25.36
N ASP A 6 -4.71 20.52 24.70
CA ASP A 6 -5.92 21.16 25.22
C ASP A 6 -7.05 20.68 24.31
N LEU A 7 -7.67 19.59 24.72
CA LEU A 7 -8.77 18.96 24.01
C LEU A 7 -10.06 19.20 24.79
N PRO A 8 -11.21 19.27 24.12
CA PRO A 8 -12.48 19.25 24.80
C PRO A 8 -12.60 18.11 25.78
N ASP A 9 -13.37 18.29 26.82
CA ASP A 9 -13.64 17.27 27.82
C ASP A 9 -14.33 16.08 27.16
N ALA A 10 -13.85 14.87 27.44
CA ALA A 10 -14.46 13.63 26.97
C ALA A 10 -15.92 13.46 27.40
N GLU A 11 -16.33 14.14 28.49
CA GLU A 11 -17.72 14.21 28.93
C GLU A 11 -18.49 15.38 28.28
N GLY A 12 -17.79 16.22 27.53
CA GLY A 12 -18.21 17.32 26.70
C GLY A 12 -19.61 17.84 26.85
N ASP A 13 -20.38 17.73 25.84
CA ASP A 13 -21.75 18.20 25.74
C ASP A 13 -22.81 17.11 25.94
N GLY A 14 -22.40 15.91 26.36
CA GLY A 14 -23.29 14.77 26.60
C GLY A 14 -23.69 14.02 25.34
N ASP A 15 -23.07 14.33 24.25
CA ASP A 15 -23.17 13.70 22.98
C ASP A 15 -21.94 12.83 22.78
N THR A 16 -22.06 11.53 22.93
CA THR A 16 -20.95 10.57 22.97
C THR A 16 -20.34 10.28 21.59
N TYR A 17 -20.58 11.11 20.61
CA TYR A 17 -20.24 10.78 19.24
C TYR A 17 -18.82 11.21 18.82
N LEU A 18 -18.17 12.11 19.49
CA LEU A 18 -16.87 12.62 19.08
C LEU A 18 -16.10 13.19 20.28
N ASP A 19 -15.84 12.34 21.28
CA ASP A 19 -14.89 12.70 22.32
C ASP A 19 -13.51 12.84 21.67
N ASP A 20 -12.92 14.02 21.74
CA ASP A 20 -11.58 14.24 21.22
C ASP A 20 -10.57 13.54 22.10
N TYR A 21 -9.67 12.81 21.50
CA TYR A 21 -8.58 12.16 22.20
C TYR A 21 -7.31 12.14 21.35
N TYR A 22 -6.20 11.96 22.02
CA TYR A 22 -4.92 11.71 21.36
C TYR A 22 -4.22 10.54 22.03
N TRP A 23 -3.39 9.89 21.27
CA TRP A 23 -2.44 8.92 21.80
C TRP A 23 -1.09 9.08 21.11
N VAL A 24 -0.07 8.53 21.70
CA VAL A 24 1.27 8.47 21.15
C VAL A 24 1.70 7.01 21.17
N ASP A 25 1.90 6.47 20.01
CA ASP A 25 2.48 5.15 19.84
C ASP A 25 3.96 5.28 19.52
N ILE A 26 4.75 4.40 20.09
CA ILE A 26 6.18 4.30 19.81
C ILE A 26 6.44 2.86 19.39
N ALA A 27 6.81 2.68 18.13
CA ALA A 27 7.24 1.42 17.59
C ALA A 27 8.67 1.55 17.05
N ASN A 28 9.40 0.43 17.06
CA ASN A 28 10.65 0.34 16.33
C ASN A 28 10.28 -0.07 14.89
N LEU A 29 10.83 0.59 13.87
CA LEU A 29 10.54 0.27 12.47
C LEU A 29 10.76 -1.21 12.13
N SER A 30 11.74 -1.85 12.80
CA SER A 30 11.98 -3.28 12.65
C SER A 30 10.90 -4.19 13.27
N ASP A 31 10.05 -3.62 14.12
CA ASP A 31 9.01 -4.37 14.85
C ASP A 31 7.61 -4.13 14.24
N LEU A 32 7.53 -3.29 13.22
CA LEU A 32 6.29 -3.09 12.47
C LEU A 32 6.01 -4.32 11.60
N PRO A 33 4.78 -4.83 11.59
CA PRO A 33 4.45 -5.99 10.80
C PRO A 33 4.58 -5.69 9.31
N THR A 34 5.08 -6.66 8.57
CA THR A 34 4.95 -6.71 7.11
C THR A 34 3.88 -7.74 6.80
N TYR A 35 2.88 -7.35 6.03
CA TYR A 35 1.73 -8.22 5.77
C TYR A 35 1.87 -9.04 4.48
N PHE A 36 2.90 -8.83 3.67
CA PHE A 36 3.29 -9.82 2.67
C PHE A 36 4.06 -10.96 3.34
N GLN A 37 3.53 -12.15 3.26
CA GLN A 37 4.08 -13.35 3.86
C GLN A 37 3.85 -14.60 3.01
N LEU A 38 4.66 -15.61 3.19
CA LEU A 38 4.44 -16.92 2.58
C LEU A 38 3.28 -17.65 3.28
N SER A 39 2.36 -18.20 2.51
CA SER A 39 1.17 -18.88 3.02
C SER A 39 0.78 -20.04 2.13
N THR A 40 0.36 -21.14 2.76
CA THR A 40 -0.28 -22.28 2.10
C THR A 40 -1.79 -22.10 1.94
N SER A 41 -2.35 -21.00 2.49
CA SER A 41 -3.79 -20.75 2.45
C SER A 41 -4.20 -20.35 1.05
N ASP A 42 -4.93 -21.22 0.36
CA ASP A 42 -5.41 -20.99 -1.01
C ASP A 42 -4.28 -20.55 -1.95
N ALA A 43 -3.12 -21.21 -1.82
CA ALA A 43 -1.95 -20.99 -2.67
C ALA A 43 -2.18 -21.53 -4.08
N TYR A 44 -1.44 -21.01 -5.07
CA TYR A 44 -1.47 -21.54 -6.44
C TYR A 44 -0.80 -22.92 -6.50
N ASP A 45 0.42 -22.99 -5.96
CA ASP A 45 1.15 -24.23 -5.74
C ASP A 45 1.92 -24.11 -4.42
N GLY A 46 2.09 -25.15 -3.64
CA GLY A 46 2.84 -25.16 -2.40
C GLY A 46 2.48 -24.00 -1.46
N GLN A 47 3.22 -22.92 -1.57
CA GLN A 47 2.98 -21.62 -0.90
C GLN A 47 2.85 -20.51 -1.93
N SER A 48 2.21 -19.43 -1.56
CA SER A 48 2.17 -18.18 -2.34
C SER A 48 2.47 -16.99 -1.43
N TRP A 49 2.95 -15.91 -1.96
CA TRP A 49 2.96 -14.62 -1.27
C TRP A 49 1.53 -14.14 -1.07
N TRP A 50 1.18 -13.79 0.16
CA TRP A 50 -0.14 -13.30 0.53
C TRP A 50 -0.03 -12.01 1.34
N CYS A 51 -0.62 -10.93 0.85
CA CYS A 51 -0.75 -9.68 1.57
C CYS A 51 -1.98 -9.75 2.48
N ALA A 52 -1.77 -10.15 3.72
CA ALA A 52 -2.84 -10.34 4.71
C ALA A 52 -2.30 -10.53 6.12
N ASP A 53 -3.17 -10.35 7.09
CA ASP A 53 -3.00 -10.83 8.46
C ASP A 53 -3.73 -12.17 8.61
N PRO A 54 -3.02 -13.28 8.89
CA PRO A 54 -3.64 -14.59 9.06
C PRO A 54 -4.63 -14.66 10.22
N ASP A 55 -4.45 -13.82 11.25
CA ASP A 55 -5.32 -13.82 12.43
C ASP A 55 -6.73 -13.31 12.11
N ILE A 56 -6.86 -12.42 11.11
CA ILE A 56 -8.15 -11.95 10.61
C ILE A 56 -8.57 -12.64 9.30
N GLY A 57 -7.65 -13.36 8.65
CA GLY A 57 -7.90 -14.09 7.40
C GLY A 57 -7.91 -13.24 6.14
N GLY A 58 -7.34 -12.04 6.18
CA GLY A 58 -7.27 -11.09 5.09
C GLY A 58 -6.59 -9.80 5.49
N TYR A 59 -7.06 -8.67 5.02
CA TYR A 59 -6.46 -7.36 5.27
C TYR A 59 -7.35 -6.46 6.14
N ALA A 60 -6.75 -5.48 6.78
CA ALA A 60 -7.43 -4.43 7.54
C ALA A 60 -7.45 -3.10 6.79
N ASP A 61 -8.14 -2.13 7.38
CA ASP A 61 -8.26 -0.76 6.88
C ASP A 61 -6.93 -0.01 6.90
N ALA A 62 -6.79 0.97 6.02
CA ALA A 62 -5.68 1.92 5.95
C ALA A 62 -4.27 1.29 5.83
N TRP A 63 -4.15 0.20 5.10
CA TRP A 63 -2.87 -0.41 4.81
C TRP A 63 -2.23 0.15 3.54
N VAL A 64 -0.89 0.27 3.58
CA VAL A 64 -0.04 0.34 2.40
C VAL A 64 1.08 -0.68 2.58
N GLN A 65 1.11 -1.69 1.73
CA GLN A 65 2.02 -2.82 1.85
C GLN A 65 2.74 -3.09 0.53
N PHE A 66 3.99 -3.48 0.65
CA PHE A 66 4.84 -3.72 -0.52
C PHE A 66 5.65 -5.01 -0.37
N ILE A 67 5.87 -5.68 -1.51
CA ILE A 67 6.91 -6.70 -1.65
C ILE A 67 7.69 -6.40 -2.91
N GLN A 68 9.02 -6.48 -2.86
CA GLN A 68 9.86 -6.08 -3.99
C GLN A 68 10.96 -7.08 -4.32
N SER A 69 11.33 -7.10 -5.59
CA SER A 69 12.46 -7.86 -6.09
C SER A 69 13.81 -7.22 -5.70
N PRO A 70 14.90 -7.98 -5.75
CA PRO A 70 16.23 -7.38 -5.88
C PRO A 70 16.33 -6.60 -7.21
N SER A 71 17.46 -5.91 -7.40
CA SER A 71 17.75 -5.26 -8.69
C SER A 71 17.93 -6.31 -9.79
N ILE A 72 17.17 -6.18 -10.88
CA ILE A 72 17.17 -7.06 -12.04
C ILE A 72 17.74 -6.29 -13.24
N SER A 73 18.82 -6.81 -13.88
CA SER A 73 19.39 -6.19 -15.07
C SER A 73 18.61 -6.61 -16.33
N VAL A 74 17.85 -5.68 -16.90
CA VAL A 74 17.15 -5.90 -18.18
C VAL A 74 18.13 -5.76 -19.33
N PRO A 75 18.37 -6.80 -20.16
CA PRO A 75 19.32 -6.70 -21.27
C PRO A 75 18.82 -5.75 -22.36
N ALA A 76 19.74 -5.30 -23.25
CA ALA A 76 19.40 -4.40 -24.35
C ALA A 76 18.35 -4.96 -25.33
N GLY A 77 18.15 -6.28 -25.34
CA GLY A 77 17.13 -6.97 -26.14
C GLY A 77 15.73 -6.95 -25.54
N GLY A 78 15.55 -6.34 -24.34
CA GLY A 78 14.30 -6.34 -23.63
C GLY A 78 14.09 -7.56 -22.73
N ALA A 79 12.99 -7.55 -22.01
CA ALA A 79 12.54 -8.63 -21.14
C ALA A 79 11.01 -8.60 -20.99
N SER A 80 10.47 -9.67 -20.46
CA SER A 80 9.07 -9.76 -20.00
C SER A 80 9.01 -10.37 -18.61
N MET A 81 7.96 -10.03 -17.86
CA MET A 81 7.62 -10.64 -16.59
C MET A 81 6.27 -11.33 -16.69
N SER A 82 6.12 -12.46 -16.04
CA SER A 82 4.82 -13.06 -15.72
C SER A 82 4.74 -13.38 -14.23
N ALA A 83 3.52 -13.42 -13.70
CA ALA A 83 3.23 -13.89 -12.35
C ALA A 83 1.85 -14.53 -12.30
N MET A 84 1.67 -15.57 -11.51
CA MET A 84 0.35 -16.03 -11.13
C MET A 84 -0.21 -15.11 -10.05
N MET A 85 -1.40 -14.58 -10.25
CA MET A 85 -1.99 -13.61 -9.35
C MET A 85 -3.45 -13.97 -9.04
N LYS A 86 -3.87 -13.67 -7.82
CA LYS A 86 -5.24 -13.82 -7.34
C LYS A 86 -5.55 -12.69 -6.37
N TRP A 87 -6.75 -12.17 -6.42
CA TRP A 87 -7.19 -11.19 -5.44
C TRP A 87 -8.67 -11.34 -5.07
N ALA A 88 -8.97 -10.94 -3.84
CA ALA A 88 -10.30 -10.72 -3.34
C ALA A 88 -10.23 -9.46 -2.47
N ILE A 89 -10.58 -8.35 -3.08
CA ILE A 89 -10.41 -6.97 -2.58
C ILE A 89 -11.76 -6.28 -2.71
N GLU A 90 -12.01 -5.22 -1.94
CA GLU A 90 -13.23 -4.44 -2.06
C GLU A 90 -13.52 -4.05 -3.52
N ASP A 91 -14.79 -4.13 -3.93
CA ASP A 91 -15.21 -3.79 -5.28
C ASP A 91 -15.14 -2.26 -5.49
N TYR A 92 -14.52 -1.83 -6.59
CA TYR A 92 -14.36 -0.42 -6.93
C TYR A 92 -15.68 0.26 -7.37
N ALA A 93 -16.76 -0.50 -7.60
CA ALA A 93 -18.00 0.01 -8.15
C ALA A 93 -18.63 1.08 -7.26
N GLY A 94 -18.76 2.29 -7.82
CA GLY A 94 -19.38 3.43 -7.15
C GLY A 94 -18.44 4.21 -6.24
N ALA A 95 -17.14 3.91 -6.25
CA ALA A 95 -16.15 4.64 -5.48
C ALA A 95 -16.15 6.14 -5.86
N SER A 96 -16.28 6.97 -4.85
CA SER A 96 -16.26 8.43 -5.02
C SER A 96 -16.07 9.12 -3.67
N VAL A 97 -15.05 9.92 -3.56
CA VAL A 97 -14.79 10.75 -2.39
C VAL A 97 -14.79 12.22 -2.79
N ALA A 98 -15.63 13.02 -2.14
CA ALA A 98 -15.81 14.44 -2.47
C ALA A 98 -14.47 15.20 -2.36
N GLY A 99 -14.12 15.91 -3.42
CA GLY A 99 -12.90 16.72 -3.48
C GLY A 99 -11.67 15.96 -3.97
N THR A 100 -11.82 14.67 -4.27
CA THR A 100 -10.76 13.82 -4.85
C THR A 100 -11.15 13.32 -6.24
N CYS A 101 -10.24 12.61 -6.90
CA CYS A 101 -10.50 11.94 -8.19
C CYS A 101 -10.82 10.44 -8.01
N THR A 102 -11.09 9.99 -6.80
CA THR A 102 -11.31 8.58 -6.46
C THR A 102 -12.32 7.89 -7.39
N ASP A 103 -11.92 6.77 -7.98
CA ASP A 103 -12.75 5.88 -8.80
C ASP A 103 -12.54 4.39 -8.40
N GLY A 104 -11.83 4.12 -7.32
CA GLY A 104 -11.63 2.83 -6.67
C GLY A 104 -11.41 3.02 -5.17
N TRP A 105 -11.67 1.98 -4.37
CA TRP A 105 -11.43 1.98 -2.94
C TRP A 105 -10.06 1.38 -2.63
N ASP A 106 -10.03 0.09 -2.40
CA ASP A 106 -8.82 -0.69 -2.17
C ASP A 106 -8.26 -1.23 -3.48
N GLY A 107 -6.97 -1.57 -3.49
CA GLY A 107 -6.41 -2.17 -4.69
C GLY A 107 -5.00 -2.70 -4.58
N ALA A 108 -4.68 -3.52 -5.57
CA ALA A 108 -3.34 -4.01 -5.80
C ALA A 108 -2.80 -3.52 -7.13
N ASN A 109 -1.50 -3.28 -7.22
CA ASN A 109 -0.84 -2.95 -8.47
C ASN A 109 0.61 -3.45 -8.52
N VAL A 110 1.22 -3.32 -9.69
CA VAL A 110 2.64 -3.59 -9.88
C VAL A 110 3.35 -2.30 -10.28
N ARG A 111 4.46 -2.04 -9.65
CA ARG A 111 5.28 -0.84 -9.84
C ARG A 111 6.70 -1.24 -10.25
N ILE A 112 7.37 -0.34 -10.92
CA ILE A 112 8.75 -0.52 -11.35
C ILE A 112 9.56 0.75 -11.11
N SER A 113 10.78 0.57 -10.63
CA SER A 113 11.76 1.63 -10.46
C SER A 113 13.00 1.32 -11.27
N SER A 114 13.58 2.32 -11.95
CA SER A 114 14.87 2.23 -12.63
C SER A 114 15.94 3.14 -12.02
N ASP A 115 15.69 3.66 -10.83
CA ASP A 115 16.59 4.54 -10.08
C ASP A 115 16.89 4.06 -8.65
N GLY A 116 16.78 2.74 -8.46
CA GLY A 116 17.11 2.10 -7.18
C GLY A 116 16.04 2.27 -6.11
N GLY A 117 14.77 2.49 -6.51
CA GLY A 117 13.63 2.65 -5.60
C GLY A 117 13.36 4.10 -5.20
N SER A 118 14.05 5.08 -5.80
CA SER A 118 13.84 6.50 -5.47
C SER A 118 12.54 7.04 -6.06
N THR A 119 12.16 6.55 -7.25
CA THR A 119 10.86 6.85 -7.88
C THR A 119 10.23 5.58 -8.44
N TRP A 120 8.92 5.56 -8.48
CA TRP A 120 8.13 4.42 -8.91
C TRP A 120 7.17 4.80 -10.04
N ASN A 121 7.07 3.96 -11.04
CA ASN A 121 6.08 4.06 -12.10
C ASN A 121 5.17 2.84 -12.06
N LEU A 122 3.91 3.04 -12.39
CA LEU A 122 2.98 1.93 -12.58
C LEU A 122 3.44 1.05 -13.75
N LEU A 123 3.48 -0.26 -13.54
CA LEU A 123 3.76 -1.22 -14.59
C LEU A 123 2.44 -1.79 -15.12
N ASN A 124 2.05 -1.40 -16.31
CA ASN A 124 0.82 -1.87 -16.92
C ASN A 124 0.98 -3.29 -17.45
N SER A 125 0.01 -4.15 -17.14
CA SER A 125 -0.03 -5.48 -17.70
C SER A 125 -0.43 -5.48 -19.17
N SER A 126 -0.03 -6.50 -19.91
CA SER A 126 -0.34 -6.67 -21.32
C SER A 126 -1.63 -7.47 -21.59
N ASN A 127 -2.13 -8.18 -20.58
CA ASN A 127 -3.27 -9.08 -20.73
C ASN A 127 -4.36 -8.90 -19.67
N ASP A 128 -4.14 -8.05 -18.67
CA ASP A 128 -5.12 -7.76 -17.62
C ASP A 128 -5.03 -6.31 -17.18
N SER A 129 -5.99 -5.48 -17.59
CA SER A 129 -5.99 -4.05 -17.29
C SER A 129 -6.40 -3.79 -15.85
N TYR A 130 -5.86 -2.75 -15.25
CA TYR A 130 -6.36 -2.25 -13.97
C TYR A 130 -7.84 -1.86 -14.05
N ASP A 131 -8.57 -2.07 -12.97
CA ASP A 131 -10.01 -1.83 -12.87
C ASP A 131 -10.35 -0.36 -12.66
N PHE A 132 -9.44 0.38 -12.02
CA PHE A 132 -9.60 1.81 -11.71
C PHE A 132 -8.25 2.54 -11.85
N TYR A 133 -8.29 3.89 -11.83
CA TYR A 133 -7.09 4.72 -11.97
C TYR A 133 -6.69 5.45 -10.69
N TYR A 134 -7.61 5.67 -9.76
CA TYR A 134 -7.44 6.53 -8.60
C TYR A 134 -8.02 5.87 -7.35
N GLY A 135 -7.33 4.84 -6.84
CA GLY A 135 -7.72 4.13 -5.64
C GLY A 135 -7.59 4.97 -4.38
N TYR A 136 -8.66 5.02 -3.58
CA TYR A 136 -8.66 5.82 -2.36
C TYR A 136 -7.65 5.30 -1.33
N GLY A 137 -7.44 4.00 -1.25
CA GLY A 137 -6.40 3.42 -0.40
C GLY A 137 -5.00 4.00 -0.64
N TRP A 138 -4.67 4.34 -1.89
CA TRP A 138 -3.43 5.02 -2.23
C TRP A 138 -3.48 6.51 -1.94
N ILE A 139 -4.57 7.18 -2.32
CA ILE A 139 -4.77 8.64 -2.16
C ILE A 139 -4.81 9.01 -0.67
N TYR A 140 -5.53 8.24 0.12
CA TYR A 140 -5.63 8.43 1.56
C TYR A 140 -4.27 8.34 2.26
N ASN A 141 -3.44 7.42 1.81
CA ASN A 141 -2.12 7.18 2.38
C ASN A 141 -0.99 8.01 1.73
N ASP A 142 -1.28 8.89 0.80
CA ASP A 142 -0.29 9.75 0.13
C ASP A 142 -0.73 11.22 0.13
N THR A 143 -0.08 12.03 0.99
CA THR A 143 -0.37 13.46 1.15
C THR A 143 0.02 14.30 -0.06
N GLU A 144 0.90 13.79 -0.94
CA GLU A 144 1.37 14.49 -2.14
C GLU A 144 0.56 14.14 -3.38
N TYR A 145 -0.51 13.37 -3.23
CA TYR A 145 -1.34 12.94 -4.34
C TYR A 145 -2.06 14.11 -5.01
N ASP A 146 -1.86 14.25 -6.32
CA ASP A 146 -2.48 15.29 -7.15
C ASP A 146 -3.23 14.66 -8.33
N CYS A 147 -4.56 14.79 -8.33
CA CYS A 147 -5.42 14.33 -9.40
C CYS A 147 -5.07 15.02 -10.73
N GLY A 148 -4.44 14.31 -11.65
CA GLY A 148 -3.92 14.86 -12.91
C GLY A 148 -2.43 15.20 -12.86
N GLY A 149 -1.74 14.91 -11.75
CA GLY A 149 -0.30 15.03 -11.58
C GLY A 149 0.48 13.79 -12.01
N SER A 150 1.78 13.80 -11.76
CA SER A 150 2.65 12.67 -12.12
C SER A 150 2.54 11.48 -11.17
N LEU A 151 1.96 11.66 -9.98
CA LEU A 151 1.80 10.62 -8.96
C LEU A 151 0.57 9.75 -9.19
N GLU A 152 -0.41 10.22 -9.94
CA GLU A 152 -1.61 9.46 -10.28
C GLU A 152 -1.32 8.09 -10.90
N GLN A 153 -0.14 7.94 -11.55
CA GLN A 153 0.25 6.70 -12.19
C GLN A 153 0.45 5.52 -11.25
N VAL A 154 0.60 5.76 -9.95
CA VAL A 154 0.76 4.70 -8.94
C VAL A 154 -0.53 4.41 -8.18
N ALA A 155 -1.61 5.11 -8.45
CA ALA A 155 -2.88 4.96 -7.77
C ALA A 155 -3.88 4.02 -8.48
N ALA A 156 -3.58 3.58 -9.70
CA ALA A 156 -4.39 2.58 -10.38
C ALA A 156 -4.24 1.20 -9.72
N GLY A 157 -5.25 0.34 -9.86
CA GLY A 157 -5.17 -0.99 -9.30
C GLY A 157 -6.26 -1.95 -9.78
N TRP A 158 -6.07 -3.21 -9.43
CA TRP A 158 -7.09 -4.25 -9.49
C TRP A 158 -7.89 -4.28 -8.20
N ALA A 159 -9.18 -4.56 -8.31
CA ALA A 159 -10.12 -4.70 -7.21
C ALA A 159 -11.15 -5.80 -7.47
N GLY A 160 -12.14 -5.94 -6.60
CA GLY A 160 -13.11 -7.02 -6.70
C GLY A 160 -12.50 -8.40 -6.50
N GLN A 161 -12.96 -9.39 -7.26
CA GLN A 161 -12.52 -10.78 -7.10
C GLN A 161 -12.03 -11.35 -8.42
N SER A 162 -10.85 -11.95 -8.41
CA SER A 162 -10.27 -12.71 -9.51
C SER A 162 -9.63 -13.98 -9.00
N ASP A 163 -9.91 -15.09 -9.66
CA ASP A 163 -9.22 -16.36 -9.40
C ASP A 163 -7.80 -16.36 -9.98
N TRP A 164 -6.99 -17.35 -9.57
CA TRP A 164 -5.63 -17.54 -10.06
C TRP A 164 -5.55 -17.52 -11.58
N HIS A 165 -4.78 -16.58 -12.11
CA HIS A 165 -4.48 -16.47 -13.54
C HIS A 165 -3.11 -15.84 -13.75
N GLU A 166 -2.56 -16.03 -14.94
CA GLU A 166 -1.28 -15.44 -15.31
C GLU A 166 -1.48 -13.98 -15.75
N VAL A 167 -0.72 -13.07 -15.12
CA VAL A 167 -0.62 -11.67 -15.53
C VAL A 167 0.75 -11.40 -16.11
N GLN A 168 0.80 -10.74 -17.28
CA GLN A 168 2.01 -10.55 -18.07
C GLN A 168 2.35 -9.08 -18.24
N PHE A 169 3.67 -8.76 -18.21
CA PHE A 169 4.17 -7.41 -18.30
C PHE A 169 5.32 -7.32 -19.31
N ASN A 170 5.36 -6.24 -20.07
CA ASN A 170 6.44 -5.95 -20.99
C ASN A 170 7.45 -4.99 -20.33
N LEU A 171 8.73 -5.36 -20.34
CA LEU A 171 9.80 -4.59 -19.76
C LEU A 171 10.72 -3.94 -20.82
N ASP A 172 10.35 -3.93 -22.10
CA ASP A 172 11.17 -3.41 -23.19
C ASP A 172 11.54 -1.93 -23.02
N ASN A 173 10.66 -1.14 -22.37
CA ASN A 173 10.95 0.27 -22.07
C ASN A 173 12.11 0.45 -21.08
N TYR A 174 12.52 -0.61 -20.42
CA TYR A 174 13.63 -0.63 -19.44
C TYR A 174 14.86 -1.34 -19.97
N SER A 175 14.93 -1.60 -21.28
CA SER A 175 16.08 -2.26 -21.93
C SER A 175 17.39 -1.56 -21.62
N GLY A 176 18.36 -2.33 -21.13
CA GLY A 176 19.69 -1.86 -20.74
C GLY A 176 19.74 -1.15 -19.38
N GLN A 177 18.68 -1.23 -18.58
CA GLN A 177 18.60 -0.64 -17.26
C GLN A 177 18.53 -1.72 -16.17
N ASP A 178 18.94 -1.35 -14.97
CA ASP A 178 18.66 -2.14 -13.77
C ASP A 178 17.33 -1.65 -13.19
N VAL A 179 16.43 -2.60 -12.87
CA VAL A 179 15.09 -2.30 -12.35
C VAL A 179 14.82 -3.03 -11.07
N ILE A 180 13.96 -2.46 -10.25
CA ILE A 180 13.32 -3.12 -9.11
C ILE A 180 11.83 -3.20 -9.42
N ILE A 181 11.22 -4.37 -9.21
CA ILE A 181 9.78 -4.61 -9.38
C ILE A 181 9.16 -4.70 -8.00
N GLN A 182 8.04 -4.05 -7.82
CA GLN A 182 7.31 -4.01 -6.56
C GLN A 182 5.85 -4.37 -6.79
N PHE A 183 5.33 -5.34 -6.05
CA PHE A 183 3.90 -5.57 -5.93
C PHE A 183 3.42 -4.78 -4.71
N ALA A 184 2.34 -4.05 -4.88
CA ALA A 184 1.83 -3.11 -3.92
C ALA A 184 0.35 -3.35 -3.65
N PHE A 185 -0.05 -3.17 -2.39
CA PHE A 185 -1.43 -3.24 -1.93
C PHE A 185 -1.75 -2.01 -1.09
N GLY A 186 -2.91 -1.41 -1.29
CA GLY A 186 -3.41 -0.28 -0.50
C GLY A 186 -4.88 -0.46 -0.18
N SER A 187 -5.25 -0.27 1.08
CA SER A 187 -6.63 -0.22 1.53
C SER A 187 -6.98 1.17 2.07
N ASP A 188 -8.23 1.55 1.90
CA ASP A 188 -8.77 2.77 2.44
C ASP A 188 -9.15 2.62 3.94
N PRO A 189 -9.68 3.66 4.62
CA PRO A 189 -9.98 3.58 6.05
C PRO A 189 -11.26 2.82 6.40
N ALA A 190 -11.88 2.10 5.46
CA ALA A 190 -13.14 1.39 5.72
C ALA A 190 -13.33 0.16 4.82
N TYR A 191 -14.16 -0.78 5.30
CA TYR A 191 -14.62 -1.96 4.58
C TYR A 191 -13.52 -2.95 4.18
N SER A 192 -12.95 -3.56 5.17
CA SER A 192 -11.93 -4.61 5.04
C SER A 192 -12.47 -6.01 5.34
N THR A 193 -11.59 -6.97 5.49
CA THR A 193 -11.95 -8.37 5.85
C THR A 193 -12.78 -8.45 7.13
N GLY A 194 -12.65 -7.46 8.03
CA GLY A 194 -13.48 -7.37 9.23
C GLY A 194 -14.96 -7.16 8.95
N ASP A 195 -15.31 -6.53 7.84
CA ASP A 195 -16.68 -6.26 7.39
C ASP A 195 -17.20 -7.34 6.46
N ASP A 196 -16.34 -7.85 5.59
CA ASP A 196 -16.64 -8.93 4.65
C ASP A 196 -15.51 -9.98 4.60
N GLY A 197 -15.69 -11.10 5.27
CA GLY A 197 -14.72 -12.20 5.26
C GLY A 197 -14.48 -12.87 3.91
N SER A 198 -15.13 -12.44 2.84
CA SER A 198 -14.86 -12.91 1.47
C SER A 198 -13.75 -12.10 0.78
N ILE A 199 -13.44 -10.90 1.25
CA ILE A 199 -12.32 -10.10 0.76
C ILE A 199 -11.06 -10.46 1.56
N THR A 200 -10.20 -11.26 0.94
CA THR A 200 -9.06 -11.91 1.59
C THR A 200 -7.70 -11.35 1.17
N GLY A 201 -7.69 -10.27 0.40
CA GLY A 201 -6.46 -9.58 -0.01
C GLY A 201 -5.87 -10.09 -1.32
N PHE A 202 -4.56 -9.87 -1.48
CA PHE A 202 -3.82 -10.05 -2.72
C PHE A 202 -2.79 -11.17 -2.58
N LYS A 203 -2.73 -12.05 -3.58
CA LYS A 203 -1.82 -13.21 -3.62
C LYS A 203 -1.03 -13.24 -4.92
N ILE A 204 0.22 -13.68 -4.81
CA ILE A 204 1.17 -13.75 -5.92
C ILE A 204 1.97 -15.04 -5.81
N ASP A 205 2.25 -15.64 -6.97
CA ASP A 205 3.04 -16.85 -7.09
C ASP A 205 3.76 -16.89 -8.44
N ASN A 206 4.74 -17.78 -8.59
CA ASN A 206 5.43 -18.07 -9.86
C ASN A 206 5.82 -16.80 -10.64
N ILE A 207 6.51 -15.88 -9.95
CA ILE A 207 7.05 -14.66 -10.59
C ILE A 207 8.25 -15.06 -11.42
N GLU A 208 8.23 -14.75 -12.71
CA GLU A 208 9.35 -15.01 -13.62
C GLU A 208 9.65 -13.80 -14.50
N VAL A 209 10.91 -13.41 -14.58
CA VAL A 209 11.39 -12.39 -15.53
C VAL A 209 12.36 -13.07 -16.49
N VAL A 210 12.05 -12.99 -17.79
CA VAL A 210 12.86 -13.62 -18.85
C VAL A 210 13.30 -12.61 -19.89
N ASP A 211 14.49 -12.82 -20.45
CA ASP A 211 14.95 -12.06 -21.60
C ASP A 211 14.28 -12.51 -22.91
N ALA A 212 14.50 -11.77 -23.99
CA ALA A 212 13.96 -12.09 -25.32
C ALA A 212 14.42 -13.45 -25.87
N SER A 213 15.42 -14.10 -25.26
CA SER A 213 15.92 -15.44 -25.63
C SER A 213 15.32 -16.54 -24.73
N GLY A 214 14.53 -16.17 -23.72
CA GLY A 214 13.95 -17.08 -22.74
C GLY A 214 14.92 -17.48 -21.61
N ASN A 215 15.99 -16.72 -21.39
CA ASN A 215 16.81 -16.94 -20.19
C ASN A 215 16.18 -16.26 -19.00
N ILE A 216 16.11 -16.96 -17.87
CA ILE A 216 15.60 -16.44 -16.60
C ILE A 216 16.58 -15.39 -16.07
N LEU A 217 16.05 -14.20 -15.80
CA LEU A 217 16.76 -13.10 -15.16
C LEU A 217 16.45 -13.02 -13.68
N PHE A 218 15.25 -13.40 -13.30
CA PHE A 218 14.77 -13.48 -11.93
C PHE A 218 13.61 -14.47 -11.86
N GLU A 219 13.51 -15.21 -10.76
CA GLU A 219 12.36 -16.07 -10.44
C GLU A 219 12.09 -16.07 -8.94
N ASP A 220 10.81 -16.23 -8.59
CA ASP A 220 10.33 -16.45 -7.24
C ASP A 220 9.05 -17.30 -7.33
N ASN A 221 9.11 -18.52 -6.82
CA ASN A 221 7.97 -19.46 -6.81
C ASN A 221 7.36 -19.63 -5.40
N ALA A 222 7.73 -18.76 -4.48
CA ALA A 222 7.28 -18.76 -3.10
C ALA A 222 7.59 -20.04 -2.27
N ASP A 223 8.25 -21.03 -2.88
CA ASP A 223 8.60 -22.33 -2.28
C ASP A 223 10.12 -22.51 -2.15
N ASP A 224 10.77 -22.99 -3.21
CA ASP A 224 12.20 -23.29 -3.25
C ASP A 224 13.04 -22.08 -3.69
N GLU A 225 12.50 -21.26 -4.57
CA GLU A 225 13.12 -20.02 -5.06
C GLU A 225 12.33 -18.83 -4.48
N VAL A 226 12.89 -18.21 -3.47
CA VAL A 226 12.30 -17.06 -2.77
C VAL A 226 13.24 -15.86 -2.90
N GLY A 227 12.92 -14.99 -3.82
CA GLY A 227 13.75 -13.82 -4.17
C GLY A 227 13.13 -12.47 -3.80
N MET A 228 11.82 -12.43 -3.58
CA MET A 228 11.11 -11.23 -3.19
C MET A 228 11.32 -10.92 -1.70
N THR A 229 11.28 -9.65 -1.34
CA THR A 229 11.42 -9.18 0.04
C THR A 229 10.26 -8.29 0.43
N PRO A 230 9.47 -8.65 1.47
CA PRO A 230 8.48 -7.76 2.04
C PRO A 230 9.11 -6.47 2.55
N MET A 231 8.50 -5.34 2.23
CA MET A 231 8.94 -4.02 2.68
C MET A 231 7.99 -3.50 3.75
N ASN A 232 8.53 -2.73 4.66
CA ASN A 232 7.70 -2.03 5.63
C ASN A 232 6.99 -0.86 4.94
N GLY A 233 5.72 -1.01 4.65
CA GLY A 233 4.88 0.02 4.06
C GLY A 233 4.15 0.92 5.05
N LEU A 234 4.20 0.58 6.34
CA LEU A 234 3.44 1.30 7.37
C LEU A 234 3.98 2.70 7.69
N GLU A 235 5.17 3.08 7.22
CA GLU A 235 5.66 4.45 7.41
C GLU A 235 4.68 5.50 6.87
N PHE A 236 4.06 5.24 5.73
CA PHE A 236 3.11 6.17 5.11
C PHE A 236 1.77 6.21 5.85
N ALA A 237 1.27 5.08 6.31
CA ALA A 237 0.04 5.01 7.09
C ALA A 237 0.16 5.75 8.44
N TRP A 238 1.34 5.73 9.08
CA TRP A 238 1.56 6.42 10.35
C TRP A 238 1.55 7.95 10.19
N GLU A 239 2.17 8.51 9.17
CA GLU A 239 2.16 9.95 8.95
C GLU A 239 0.75 10.46 8.68
N GLN A 240 -0.07 9.70 7.97
CA GLN A 240 -1.42 10.11 7.60
C GLN A 240 -2.46 9.83 8.68
N TYR A 241 -2.29 8.81 9.47
CA TYR A 241 -3.16 8.55 10.62
C TYR A 241 -3.14 9.71 11.61
N PHE A 242 -1.98 10.36 11.77
CA PHE A 242 -1.88 11.62 12.51
C PHE A 242 -2.52 12.80 11.77
N TYR A 243 -2.48 12.80 10.45
CA TYR A 243 -2.96 13.92 9.66
C TYR A 243 -4.49 13.96 9.59
N ASP A 244 -5.13 12.83 9.53
CA ASP A 244 -6.59 12.73 9.41
C ASP A 244 -7.30 13.14 10.71
N TYR A 245 -6.70 12.88 11.85
CA TYR A 245 -7.17 13.44 13.11
C TYR A 245 -6.80 14.93 13.28
N GLY A 246 -5.77 15.39 12.59
CA GLY A 246 -5.43 16.80 12.47
C GLY A 246 -6.38 17.58 11.57
N ASP A 247 -7.09 16.91 10.70
CA ASP A 247 -8.07 17.52 9.80
C ASP A 247 -9.45 17.75 10.44
N ILE A 248 -9.59 17.49 11.71
CA ILE A 248 -10.56 18.21 12.52
C ILE A 248 -10.07 19.67 12.56
N THR A 249 -10.00 20.26 11.37
CA THR A 249 -9.56 21.62 11.17
C THR A 249 -10.62 22.54 11.73
N GLN A 250 -10.43 22.90 12.95
CA GLN A 250 -10.83 24.24 13.33
C GLN A 250 -9.86 25.18 12.58
N PRO A 251 -10.34 25.97 11.63
CA PRO A 251 -9.49 26.87 10.90
C PRO A 251 -8.71 27.75 11.87
N GLY A 252 -7.41 27.59 11.91
CA GLY A 252 -6.50 28.51 12.55
C GLY A 252 -5.96 28.12 13.93
N SER A 253 -6.03 26.88 14.39
CA SER A 253 -5.62 26.57 15.77
C SER A 253 -4.61 25.43 15.95
N LEU A 254 -4.02 24.87 14.91
CA LEU A 254 -2.99 23.84 15.06
C LEU A 254 -1.61 24.36 14.67
N ASP A 255 -1.14 25.38 15.37
CA ASP A 255 0.28 25.66 15.41
C ASP A 255 0.93 24.78 16.49
N TRP A 256 1.64 23.75 16.07
CA TRP A 256 2.51 23.00 16.96
C TRP A 256 3.67 23.89 17.37
N GLU A 257 3.68 24.35 18.62
CA GLU A 257 4.83 25.07 19.17
C GLU A 257 5.85 24.09 19.75
N VAL A 258 7.06 24.11 19.21
CA VAL A 258 8.19 23.35 19.78
C VAL A 258 8.82 24.15 20.91
N TYR A 259 8.63 23.70 22.13
CA TYR A 259 9.29 24.32 23.31
C TYR A 259 10.67 23.68 23.52
N PRO A 260 11.71 24.49 23.78
CA PRO A 260 13.02 23.94 24.09
C PRO A 260 13.00 23.19 25.43
N PRO A 261 13.83 22.14 25.58
CA PRO A 261 13.90 21.40 26.83
C PRO A 261 14.16 22.29 28.03
N GLY A 262 13.31 22.21 29.07
CA GLY A 262 13.43 23.00 30.30
C GLY A 262 12.72 24.36 30.27
N ALA A 263 12.02 24.71 29.21
CA ALA A 263 11.15 25.87 29.23
C ALA A 263 10.01 25.65 30.24
N PRO A 264 9.69 26.65 31.09
CA PRO A 264 8.56 26.53 32.00
C PRO A 264 7.27 26.44 31.18
N PHE A 265 6.47 25.45 31.48
CA PHE A 265 5.14 25.30 30.93
C PHE A 265 4.26 26.44 31.44
N ASN A 266 3.94 27.38 30.58
CA ASN A 266 2.98 28.42 30.89
C ASN A 266 1.58 27.96 30.46
N GLY A 267 1.12 26.83 30.99
CA GLY A 267 -0.27 26.44 30.83
C GLY A 267 -1.16 27.53 31.46
N ASN A 268 -2.01 28.13 30.65
CA ASN A 268 -3.09 28.93 31.20
C ASN A 268 -4.02 28.01 31.97
N THR A 269 -4.14 28.24 33.26
CA THR A 269 -5.12 27.62 34.13
C THR A 269 -6.47 28.22 33.89
#